data_1826a3cde1c16305c12d2e17e456dfac
#
_entry.id   1826a3cde1c16305c12d2e17e456dfac
#
_cell.length_a   1.000
_cell.length_b   1.000
_cell.length_c   1.000
_cell.angle_alpha   90.00
_cell.angle_beta   90.00
_cell.angle_gamma   90.00
#
_symmetry.space_group_name_H-M   'P 1'
#
loop_
_entity.id
_entity.type
_entity.pdbx_description
1 polymer ?
#
loop_
_entity_poly.entity_id
_entity_poly.type
_entity_poly.pdbx_seq_one_letter_code
_entity_poly.pdbx_strand_id
1 'polypeptide(L)'
;SWRDSIGDFSYGAKFVLSDDQQVITNYPNDSKSLDIAHYSGKKLNSIWGYTTVGIAQSQEEMDAHIANNRPSWGSNWSAGDIMYADLNGDGVVNSGANTVDNPGDRTIIGNSTPRYKFGLTLDAAWKGIDFSVFFQGVGKRDYWLSGPYFWGASGGMWQSAGFKQHWDFWRPEGDPLGANLNAYYPRASFDGTKNQYVQSGYLQNAAYIRMKNIQLGYTLPKQWVSKAGMSSVRVYVSGDNLLTISDITGIFDPETLGGAWG
;
A
#
# COMPACT_ATOMS: atom_id res chain seq x y z
N SER A 1 7.33 28.66 -1.64
CA SER A 1 6.02 29.32 -1.57
C SER A 1 5.97 30.48 -2.55
N TRP A 2 4.84 30.64 -3.14
CA TRP A 2 4.56 31.75 -4.07
C TRP A 2 3.22 32.38 -3.68
N ARG A 3 3.11 33.72 -3.79
CA ARG A 3 1.90 34.49 -3.50
C ARG A 3 1.86 35.69 -4.43
N ASP A 4 0.67 36.02 -4.97
CA ASP A 4 0.45 37.14 -5.86
C ASP A 4 -0.97 37.71 -5.69
N SER A 5 -1.26 38.84 -6.32
CA SER A 5 -2.58 39.48 -6.29
C SER A 5 -2.90 40.20 -7.59
N ILE A 6 -4.17 40.14 -7.98
CA ILE A 6 -4.74 40.83 -9.13
C ILE A 6 -5.94 41.64 -8.64
N GLY A 7 -5.76 42.97 -8.46
CA GLY A 7 -6.77 43.80 -7.86
C GLY A 7 -7.09 43.37 -6.42
N ASP A 8 -8.37 43.09 -6.13
CA ASP A 8 -8.83 42.61 -4.82
C ASP A 8 -8.66 41.08 -4.62
N PHE A 9 -8.21 40.34 -5.63
CA PHE A 9 -8.01 38.90 -5.57
C PHE A 9 -6.55 38.58 -5.23
N SER A 10 -6.33 37.90 -4.10
CA SER A 10 -5.03 37.38 -3.71
C SER A 10 -5.04 35.85 -3.70
N TYR A 11 -3.93 35.25 -4.09
CA TYR A 11 -3.79 33.79 -4.12
C TYR A 11 -2.37 33.36 -3.83
N GLY A 12 -2.22 32.14 -3.36
CA GLY A 12 -0.94 31.60 -2.99
C GLY A 12 -0.86 30.09 -3.14
N ALA A 13 0.36 29.61 -3.31
CA ALA A 13 0.70 28.20 -3.30
C ALA A 13 1.97 27.96 -2.50
N LYS A 14 1.94 26.96 -1.63
CA LYS A 14 3.12 26.49 -0.90
C LYS A 14 3.27 24.99 -1.12
N PHE A 15 4.39 24.59 -1.71
CA PHE A 15 4.77 23.21 -1.89
C PHE A 15 5.99 22.88 -1.02
N VAL A 16 5.94 21.75 -0.33
CA VAL A 16 7.04 21.20 0.46
C VAL A 16 7.26 19.77 0.00
N LEU A 17 8.49 19.39 -0.25
CA LEU A 17 8.90 18.04 -0.58
C LEU A 17 10.05 17.64 0.33
N SER A 18 9.98 16.44 0.89
CA SER A 18 11.08 15.83 1.64
C SER A 18 11.26 14.38 1.21
N ASP A 19 12.51 13.93 1.21
CA ASP A 19 12.87 12.57 0.91
C ASP A 19 14.07 12.16 1.75
N ASP A 20 14.04 10.91 2.25
CA ASP A 20 15.15 10.32 2.99
C ASP A 20 15.28 8.83 2.67
N GLN A 21 16.50 8.34 2.71
CA GLN A 21 16.82 6.92 2.59
C GLN A 21 17.93 6.59 3.57
N GLN A 22 17.73 5.54 4.33
CA GLN A 22 18.68 5.09 5.34
C GLN A 22 19.31 3.77 4.92
N VAL A 23 20.62 3.67 5.09
CA VAL A 23 21.41 2.47 4.86
C VAL A 23 22.12 2.10 6.15
N ILE A 24 22.06 0.84 6.54
CA ILE A 24 22.75 0.33 7.72
C ILE A 24 24.21 0.17 7.37
N THR A 25 25.08 0.95 7.98
CA THR A 25 26.52 0.90 7.70
C THR A 25 27.23 -0.24 8.41
N ASN A 26 26.80 -0.56 9.64
CA ASN A 26 27.36 -1.66 10.42
C ASN A 26 26.28 -2.29 11.32
N TYR A 27 26.24 -3.63 11.34
CA TYR A 27 25.33 -4.42 12.19
C TYR A 27 25.93 -5.80 12.44
N PRO A 28 25.85 -6.37 13.67
CA PRO A 28 26.42 -7.67 14.03
C PRO A 28 25.62 -8.84 13.43
N ASN A 29 25.75 -9.04 12.12
CA ASN A 29 25.19 -10.11 11.33
C ASN A 29 26.16 -10.40 10.17
N ASP A 30 27.27 -11.05 10.48
CA ASP A 30 28.38 -11.27 9.52
C ASP A 30 27.98 -12.19 8.36
N SER A 31 27.10 -13.17 8.61
CA SER A 31 26.53 -14.05 7.59
C SER A 31 25.48 -13.37 6.72
N LYS A 32 25.07 -12.14 7.07
CA LYS A 32 23.95 -11.41 6.45
C LYS A 32 22.69 -12.28 6.36
N SER A 33 22.42 -13.06 7.43
CA SER A 33 21.18 -13.86 7.53
C SER A 33 19.94 -12.97 7.39
N LEU A 34 18.97 -13.42 6.63
CA LEU A 34 17.69 -12.75 6.43
C LEU A 34 16.67 -13.05 7.56
N ASP A 35 17.00 -13.98 8.47
CA ASP A 35 16.22 -14.17 9.71
C ASP A 35 16.47 -13.04 10.71
N ILE A 36 17.61 -12.36 10.58
CA ILE A 36 17.94 -11.20 11.40
C ILE A 36 17.46 -9.96 10.67
N ALA A 37 16.70 -9.11 11.37
CA ALA A 37 16.04 -7.95 10.77
C ALA A 37 17.01 -7.00 10.03
N HIS A 38 18.29 -6.97 10.41
CA HIS A 38 19.27 -6.04 9.88
C HIS A 38 20.59 -6.73 9.49
N TYR A 39 21.27 -6.15 8.50
CA TYR A 39 22.63 -6.50 8.09
C TYR A 39 23.33 -5.27 7.51
N SER A 40 24.65 -5.25 7.53
CA SER A 40 25.46 -4.16 6.94
C SER A 40 25.22 -4.04 5.44
N GLY A 41 24.92 -2.84 4.96
CA GLY A 41 24.58 -2.54 3.58
C GLY A 41 23.06 -2.59 3.29
N LYS A 42 22.21 -3.03 4.24
CA LYS A 42 20.75 -3.05 4.03
C LYS A 42 20.21 -1.62 3.91
N LYS A 43 19.45 -1.36 2.86
CA LYS A 43 18.52 -0.23 2.85
C LYS A 43 17.41 -0.54 3.84
N LEU A 44 17.19 0.36 4.81
CA LEU A 44 16.16 0.15 5.83
C LEU A 44 14.80 -0.11 5.17
N ASN A 45 14.02 -1.02 5.77
CA ASN A 45 12.69 -1.40 5.31
C ASN A 45 12.62 -2.05 3.90
N SER A 46 13.74 -2.56 3.37
CA SER A 46 13.70 -3.40 2.17
C SER A 46 12.88 -4.67 2.43
N ILE A 47 12.03 -5.03 1.47
CA ILE A 47 11.13 -6.17 1.52
C ILE A 47 11.71 -7.26 0.61
N TRP A 48 12.10 -8.38 1.21
CA TRP A 48 12.50 -9.59 0.49
C TRP A 48 11.26 -10.45 0.24
N GLY A 49 11.10 -10.94 -0.99
CA GLY A 49 9.97 -11.77 -1.36
C GLY A 49 10.22 -12.56 -2.64
N TYR A 50 9.30 -13.47 -2.91
CA TYR A 50 9.29 -14.29 -4.11
C TYR A 50 8.69 -13.54 -5.30
N THR A 51 8.99 -13.97 -6.51
CA THR A 51 8.36 -13.44 -7.72
C THR A 51 7.13 -14.25 -8.05
N THR A 52 5.99 -13.58 -8.18
CA THR A 52 4.73 -14.18 -8.64
C THR A 52 4.72 -14.24 -10.16
N VAL A 53 4.41 -15.39 -10.71
CA VAL A 53 4.18 -15.60 -12.17
C VAL A 53 2.72 -15.28 -12.50
N GLY A 54 1.79 -15.78 -11.66
CA GLY A 54 0.35 -15.63 -11.84
C GLY A 54 -0.43 -16.59 -10.97
N ILE A 55 -1.73 -16.68 -11.23
CA ILE A 55 -2.64 -17.69 -10.67
C ILE A 55 -2.85 -18.74 -11.75
N ALA A 56 -2.60 -20.02 -11.45
CA ALA A 56 -2.79 -21.11 -12.41
C ALA A 56 -4.27 -21.24 -12.82
N GLN A 57 -4.54 -21.23 -14.10
CA GLN A 57 -5.88 -21.26 -14.65
C GLN A 57 -6.46 -22.68 -14.80
N SER A 58 -5.58 -23.69 -14.87
CA SER A 58 -5.97 -25.09 -14.93
C SER A 58 -5.01 -25.97 -14.12
N GLN A 59 -5.40 -27.24 -13.88
CA GLN A 59 -4.53 -28.19 -13.22
C GLN A 59 -3.30 -28.53 -14.08
N GLU A 60 -3.50 -28.64 -15.40
CA GLU A 60 -2.40 -28.90 -16.35
C GLU A 60 -1.36 -27.78 -16.31
N GLU A 61 -1.80 -26.52 -16.20
CA GLU A 61 -0.89 -25.38 -16.08
C GLU A 61 -0.10 -25.44 -14.78
N MET A 62 -0.77 -25.72 -13.65
CA MET A 62 -0.08 -25.88 -12.37
C MET A 62 0.91 -27.04 -12.39
N ASP A 63 0.52 -28.21 -12.92
CA ASP A 63 1.39 -29.40 -13.00
C ASP A 63 2.62 -29.14 -13.89
N ALA A 64 2.43 -28.46 -15.01
CA ALA A 64 3.54 -28.05 -15.88
C ALA A 64 4.47 -27.05 -15.19
N HIS A 65 3.91 -26.11 -14.42
CA HIS A 65 4.68 -25.12 -13.68
C HIS A 65 5.53 -25.77 -12.58
N ILE A 66 4.93 -26.58 -11.71
CA ILE A 66 5.64 -27.21 -10.59
C ILE A 66 6.62 -28.31 -11.01
N ALA A 67 6.57 -28.77 -12.26
CA ALA A 67 7.57 -29.68 -12.78
C ALA A 67 8.99 -29.07 -12.76
N ASN A 68 9.11 -27.74 -12.89
CA ASN A 68 10.37 -27.00 -12.94
C ASN A 68 10.45 -25.79 -11.98
N ASN A 69 9.39 -25.55 -11.19
CA ASN A 69 9.32 -24.41 -10.26
C ASN A 69 8.58 -24.88 -8.99
N ARG A 70 8.99 -25.97 -8.40
CA ARG A 70 8.28 -26.55 -7.26
C ARG A 70 8.61 -25.82 -5.97
N PRO A 71 7.63 -25.18 -5.30
CA PRO A 71 7.89 -24.60 -3.99
C PRO A 71 8.26 -25.66 -2.96
N SER A 72 9.27 -25.37 -2.14
CA SER A 72 9.72 -26.24 -1.03
C SER A 72 8.76 -26.26 0.15
N TRP A 73 7.70 -25.47 0.08
CA TRP A 73 6.64 -25.39 1.08
C TRP A 73 5.28 -25.74 0.47
N GLY A 74 4.34 -26.06 1.35
CA GLY A 74 2.97 -26.41 0.96
C GLY A 74 2.87 -27.75 0.23
N SER A 75 1.66 -28.12 -0.08
CA SER A 75 1.33 -29.35 -0.81
C SER A 75 0.03 -29.15 -1.59
N ASN A 76 -0.34 -30.15 -2.40
CA ASN A 76 -1.60 -30.15 -3.14
C ASN A 76 -1.82 -28.87 -3.98
N TRP A 77 -0.78 -28.48 -4.72
CA TRP A 77 -0.83 -27.36 -5.65
C TRP A 77 -1.83 -27.66 -6.76
N SER A 78 -2.71 -26.73 -7.07
CA SER A 78 -3.79 -26.93 -8.04
C SER A 78 -4.21 -25.63 -8.71
N ALA A 79 -5.06 -25.73 -9.70
CA ALA A 79 -5.69 -24.58 -10.34
C ALA A 79 -6.21 -23.58 -9.30
N GLY A 80 -5.99 -22.29 -9.54
CA GLY A 80 -6.32 -21.21 -8.63
C GLY A 80 -5.28 -20.90 -7.56
N ASP A 81 -4.22 -21.71 -7.42
CA ASP A 81 -3.09 -21.38 -6.56
C ASP A 81 -2.07 -20.48 -7.29
N ILE A 82 -1.23 -19.82 -6.52
CA ILE A 82 -0.21 -18.90 -7.04
C ILE A 82 0.99 -19.69 -7.56
N MET A 83 1.45 -19.35 -8.73
CA MET A 83 2.69 -19.82 -9.34
C MET A 83 3.85 -18.90 -8.95
N TYR A 84 4.91 -19.46 -8.38
CA TYR A 84 6.13 -18.76 -7.98
C TYR A 84 7.26 -19.06 -8.96
N ALA A 85 8.09 -18.06 -9.27
CA ALA A 85 9.23 -18.22 -10.16
C ALA A 85 10.43 -18.83 -9.43
N ASP A 86 11.04 -19.83 -10.03
CA ASP A 86 12.41 -20.25 -9.74
C ASP A 86 13.37 -19.28 -10.43
N LEU A 87 14.11 -18.51 -9.65
CA LEU A 87 15.00 -17.47 -10.16
C LEU A 87 16.43 -17.96 -10.38
N ASN A 88 16.83 -19.01 -9.69
CA ASN A 88 18.18 -19.59 -9.79
C ASN A 88 18.26 -20.76 -10.77
N GLY A 89 17.11 -21.30 -11.21
CA GLY A 89 17.02 -22.37 -12.21
C GLY A 89 17.33 -23.78 -11.69
N ASP A 90 17.19 -24.01 -10.38
CA ASP A 90 17.47 -25.32 -9.77
C ASP A 90 16.24 -26.26 -9.72
N GLY A 91 15.08 -25.78 -10.20
CA GLY A 91 13.82 -26.51 -10.23
C GLY A 91 13.02 -26.46 -8.93
N VAL A 92 13.50 -25.77 -7.90
CA VAL A 92 12.88 -25.71 -6.57
C VAL A 92 12.82 -24.28 -6.05
N VAL A 93 11.63 -23.73 -5.94
CA VAL A 93 11.46 -22.42 -5.32
C VAL A 93 11.67 -22.51 -3.82
N ASN A 94 12.70 -21.83 -3.30
CA ASN A 94 13.10 -21.92 -1.90
C ASN A 94 13.81 -20.65 -1.40
N SER A 95 14.19 -20.63 -0.12
CA SER A 95 14.92 -19.52 0.50
C SER A 95 16.44 -19.66 0.46
N GLY A 96 16.97 -20.68 -0.21
CA GLY A 96 18.41 -20.96 -0.24
C GLY A 96 18.99 -21.12 1.15
N ALA A 97 20.17 -20.55 1.37
CA ALA A 97 20.79 -20.48 2.71
C ALA A 97 20.18 -19.40 3.61
N ASN A 98 19.15 -18.71 3.15
CA ASN A 98 18.49 -17.60 3.84
C ASN A 98 19.44 -16.44 4.20
N THR A 99 20.39 -16.15 3.32
CA THR A 99 21.36 -15.05 3.44
C THR A 99 21.26 -14.13 2.24
N VAL A 100 21.84 -12.94 2.33
CA VAL A 100 21.89 -11.99 1.19
C VAL A 100 22.65 -12.58 0.01
N ASP A 101 23.70 -13.34 0.29
CA ASP A 101 24.58 -13.92 -0.76
C ASP A 101 23.99 -15.21 -1.35
N ASN A 102 23.04 -15.86 -0.65
CA ASN A 102 22.27 -17.00 -1.13
C ASN A 102 20.82 -16.91 -0.60
N PRO A 103 20.00 -16.04 -1.20
CA PRO A 103 18.60 -15.86 -0.82
C PRO A 103 17.63 -16.90 -1.43
N GLY A 104 18.14 -17.87 -2.19
CA GLY A 104 17.32 -18.75 -3.04
C GLY A 104 16.60 -17.90 -4.11
N ASP A 105 15.29 -18.08 -4.24
CA ASP A 105 14.45 -17.39 -5.23
C ASP A 105 13.84 -16.10 -4.75
N ARG A 106 14.32 -15.59 -3.59
CA ARG A 106 13.89 -14.29 -3.10
C ARG A 106 14.76 -13.17 -3.63
N THR A 107 14.12 -12.05 -3.90
CA THR A 107 14.77 -10.78 -4.27
C THR A 107 14.16 -9.63 -3.47
N ILE A 108 14.78 -8.46 -3.54
CA ILE A 108 14.16 -7.24 -2.97
C ILE A 108 13.05 -6.79 -3.92
N ILE A 109 11.80 -7.06 -3.54
CA ILE A 109 10.61 -6.73 -4.32
C ILE A 109 10.06 -5.33 -4.04
N GLY A 110 10.48 -4.68 -2.95
CA GLY A 110 10.03 -3.35 -2.60
C GLY A 110 10.70 -2.77 -1.36
N ASN A 111 10.19 -1.60 -0.94
CA ASN A 111 10.65 -0.92 0.26
C ASN A 111 9.50 -0.17 0.94
N SER A 112 9.30 -0.38 2.24
CA SER A 112 8.19 0.23 2.98
C SER A 112 8.50 1.62 3.57
N THR A 113 9.70 2.17 3.32
CA THR A 113 10.02 3.55 3.70
C THR A 113 9.19 4.52 2.87
N PRO A 114 8.41 5.43 3.49
CA PRO A 114 7.71 6.47 2.75
C PRO A 114 8.71 7.43 2.09
N ARG A 115 8.68 7.51 0.75
CA ARG A 115 9.54 8.35 -0.07
C ARG A 115 8.73 9.49 -0.69
N TYR A 116 9.41 10.60 -0.98
CA TYR A 116 8.79 11.76 -1.60
C TYR A 116 7.56 12.25 -0.82
N LYS A 117 7.76 12.48 0.49
CA LYS A 117 6.72 13.05 1.36
C LYS A 117 6.49 14.50 0.96
N PHE A 118 5.26 14.85 0.63
CA PHE A 118 4.94 16.20 0.16
C PHE A 118 3.73 16.80 0.86
N GLY A 119 3.71 18.14 0.88
CA GLY A 119 2.57 18.94 1.27
C GLY A 119 2.34 20.06 0.28
N LEU A 120 1.07 20.28 -0.11
CA LEU A 120 0.64 21.36 -0.99
C LEU A 120 -0.48 22.14 -0.31
N THR A 121 -0.22 23.43 -0.05
CA THR A 121 -1.25 24.37 0.40
C THR A 121 -1.59 25.32 -0.74
N LEU A 122 -2.87 25.47 -1.02
CA LEU A 122 -3.39 26.50 -1.91
C LEU A 122 -4.30 27.43 -1.10
N ASP A 123 -4.14 28.72 -1.28
CA ASP A 123 -4.97 29.73 -0.63
C ASP A 123 -5.41 30.81 -1.62
N ALA A 124 -6.61 31.35 -1.41
CA ALA A 124 -7.15 32.45 -2.18
C ALA A 124 -8.04 33.32 -1.31
N ALA A 125 -8.06 34.62 -1.59
CA ALA A 125 -8.99 35.55 -0.94
C ALA A 125 -9.50 36.61 -1.91
N TRP A 126 -10.78 36.95 -1.78
CA TRP A 126 -11.43 37.95 -2.59
C TRP A 126 -12.60 38.59 -1.85
N LYS A 127 -12.56 39.92 -1.65
CA LYS A 127 -13.64 40.75 -1.09
C LYS A 127 -14.30 40.14 0.16
N GLY A 128 -13.47 39.68 1.11
CA GLY A 128 -13.92 39.09 2.36
C GLY A 128 -14.16 37.58 2.31
N ILE A 129 -14.23 36.95 1.14
CA ILE A 129 -14.21 35.50 0.98
C ILE A 129 -12.76 35.04 1.07
N ASP A 130 -12.50 33.97 1.81
CA ASP A 130 -11.21 33.29 1.88
C ASP A 130 -11.39 31.78 1.70
N PHE A 131 -10.47 31.19 0.98
CA PHE A 131 -10.42 29.77 0.68
C PHE A 131 -9.02 29.24 0.99
N SER A 132 -8.94 28.08 1.59
CA SER A 132 -7.69 27.34 1.72
C SER A 132 -7.92 25.84 1.58
N VAL A 133 -6.94 25.15 0.99
CA VAL A 133 -6.93 23.69 0.93
C VAL A 133 -5.51 23.19 1.17
N PHE A 134 -5.39 22.12 1.95
CA PHE A 134 -4.12 21.45 2.22
C PHE A 134 -4.19 20.00 1.81
N PHE A 135 -3.25 19.62 0.96
CA PHE A 135 -2.98 18.24 0.56
C PHE A 135 -1.68 17.76 1.16
N GLN A 136 -1.67 16.49 1.57
CA GLN A 136 -0.49 15.77 2.03
C GLN A 136 -0.42 14.43 1.32
N GLY A 137 0.79 13.94 1.07
CA GLY A 137 0.94 12.64 0.45
C GLY A 137 2.34 12.06 0.52
N VAL A 138 2.42 10.82 0.05
CA VAL A 138 3.64 10.02 -0.11
C VAL A 138 3.69 9.55 -1.56
N GLY A 139 4.75 9.90 -2.28
CA GLY A 139 4.87 9.60 -3.71
C GLY A 139 5.28 8.17 -4.02
N LYS A 140 5.93 7.46 -3.06
CA LYS A 140 6.29 6.05 -3.21
C LYS A 140 6.38 5.37 -1.85
N ARG A 141 5.71 4.24 -1.71
CA ARG A 141 5.82 3.33 -0.58
C ARG A 141 5.29 1.96 -1.01
N ASP A 142 6.09 0.92 -0.85
CA ASP A 142 5.61 -0.45 -1.01
C ASP A 142 5.24 -0.99 0.37
N TYR A 143 4.20 -1.82 0.46
CA TYR A 143 3.78 -2.38 1.73
C TYR A 143 3.27 -3.82 1.57
N TRP A 144 3.75 -4.71 2.42
CA TRP A 144 3.24 -6.07 2.47
C TRP A 144 2.13 -6.18 3.50
N LEU A 145 0.94 -6.48 3.05
CA LEU A 145 -0.21 -6.77 3.91
C LEU A 145 -0.29 -8.26 4.20
N SER A 146 -0.51 -8.60 5.45
CA SER A 146 -0.66 -9.98 5.92
C SER A 146 -1.93 -10.14 6.75
N GLY A 147 -2.25 -11.41 7.08
CA GLY A 147 -3.36 -11.72 7.96
C GLY A 147 -4.73 -11.79 7.29
N PRO A 148 -5.76 -12.14 8.07
CA PRO A 148 -7.09 -12.46 7.55
C PRO A 148 -7.84 -11.26 6.97
N TYR A 149 -7.51 -10.04 7.37
CA TYR A 149 -8.11 -8.85 6.78
C TYR A 149 -7.72 -8.65 5.33
N PHE A 150 -6.50 -9.03 4.95
CA PHE A 150 -6.04 -8.97 3.58
C PHE A 150 -6.39 -10.23 2.79
N TRP A 151 -6.14 -11.41 3.36
CA TRP A 151 -6.27 -12.69 2.64
C TRP A 151 -7.66 -13.34 2.76
N GLY A 152 -8.55 -12.81 3.58
CA GLY A 152 -9.89 -13.35 3.75
C GLY A 152 -9.90 -14.74 4.39
N ALA A 153 -10.61 -15.67 3.76
CA ALA A 153 -10.81 -17.04 4.22
C ALA A 153 -9.54 -17.91 4.13
N SER A 154 -8.46 -17.44 4.73
CA SER A 154 -7.13 -18.06 4.71
C SER A 154 -6.67 -18.58 6.06
N GLY A 155 -7.43 -18.36 7.11
CA GLY A 155 -7.22 -18.93 8.42
C GLY A 155 -7.84 -20.30 8.55
N GLY A 156 -7.83 -20.86 9.76
CA GLY A 156 -8.56 -22.11 10.04
C GLY A 156 -10.08 -21.93 9.89
N MET A 157 -10.78 -23.05 9.75
CA MET A 157 -12.23 -23.10 9.54
C MET A 157 -13.05 -22.21 10.50
N TRP A 158 -12.57 -22.01 11.70
CA TRP A 158 -13.23 -21.27 12.77
C TRP A 158 -12.88 -19.78 12.85
N GLN A 159 -11.88 -19.32 12.10
CA GLN A 159 -11.32 -17.97 12.19
C GLN A 159 -11.29 -17.24 10.85
N SER A 160 -11.89 -17.81 9.83
CA SER A 160 -11.92 -17.19 8.50
C SER A 160 -13.17 -16.33 8.36
N ALA A 161 -12.96 -15.02 8.24
CA ALA A 161 -13.99 -14.07 7.87
C ALA A 161 -13.65 -13.45 6.51
N GLY A 162 -14.64 -13.37 5.61
CA GLY A 162 -14.50 -12.69 4.33
C GLY A 162 -15.14 -11.31 4.38
N PHE A 163 -14.47 -10.32 3.77
CA PHE A 163 -15.07 -9.04 3.42
C PHE A 163 -15.54 -9.06 1.97
N LYS A 164 -16.32 -8.06 1.56
CA LYS A 164 -16.84 -7.96 0.20
C LYS A 164 -15.74 -8.05 -0.87
N GLN A 165 -14.56 -7.49 -0.61
CA GLN A 165 -13.44 -7.54 -1.55
C GLN A 165 -12.90 -8.95 -1.79
N HIS A 166 -12.98 -9.86 -0.80
CA HIS A 166 -12.52 -11.23 -0.93
C HIS A 166 -13.44 -12.07 -1.84
N TRP A 167 -14.58 -11.52 -2.27
CA TRP A 167 -15.43 -12.14 -3.29
C TRP A 167 -14.72 -12.23 -4.65
N ASP A 168 -13.66 -11.44 -4.87
CA ASP A 168 -12.79 -11.48 -6.04
C ASP A 168 -11.70 -12.56 -5.89
N PHE A 169 -12.09 -13.77 -5.51
CA PHE A 169 -11.24 -14.96 -5.51
C PHE A 169 -11.41 -15.78 -6.78
N TRP A 170 -10.36 -16.51 -7.15
CA TRP A 170 -10.36 -17.36 -8.35
C TRP A 170 -11.39 -18.48 -8.24
N ARG A 171 -12.17 -18.66 -9.31
CA ARG A 171 -13.18 -19.72 -9.47
C ARG A 171 -13.09 -20.28 -10.89
N PRO A 172 -13.11 -21.64 -11.05
CA PRO A 172 -13.06 -22.27 -12.35
C PRO A 172 -14.35 -22.08 -13.16
N GLU A 173 -14.31 -22.44 -14.43
CA GLU A 173 -15.52 -22.61 -15.23
C GLU A 173 -16.41 -23.68 -14.61
N GLY A 174 -17.72 -23.43 -14.59
CA GLY A 174 -18.71 -24.32 -13.99
C GLY A 174 -18.88 -24.18 -12.47
N ASP A 175 -18.17 -23.26 -11.81
CA ASP A 175 -18.37 -22.98 -10.39
C ASP A 175 -19.81 -22.48 -10.14
N PRO A 176 -20.53 -22.98 -9.10
CA PRO A 176 -21.89 -22.57 -8.79
C PRO A 176 -22.05 -21.07 -8.53
N LEU A 177 -21.01 -20.38 -8.10
CA LEU A 177 -20.97 -18.93 -7.87
C LEU A 177 -20.59 -18.13 -9.12
N GLY A 178 -20.39 -18.81 -10.25
CA GLY A 178 -19.88 -18.25 -11.50
C GLY A 178 -18.37 -18.21 -11.57
N ALA A 179 -17.83 -18.42 -12.78
CA ALA A 179 -16.39 -18.39 -13.03
C ALA A 179 -15.78 -17.00 -12.74
N ASN A 180 -14.56 -16.97 -12.22
CA ASN A 180 -13.76 -15.76 -12.04
C ASN A 180 -12.28 -16.08 -12.31
N LEU A 181 -11.90 -16.15 -13.57
CA LEU A 181 -10.54 -16.53 -14.00
C LEU A 181 -9.54 -15.38 -13.85
N ASN A 182 -10.03 -14.12 -13.88
CA ASN A 182 -9.21 -12.91 -13.72
C ASN A 182 -9.26 -12.37 -12.28
N ALA A 183 -9.42 -13.25 -11.30
CA ALA A 183 -9.52 -12.89 -9.91
C ALA A 183 -8.24 -12.22 -9.38
N TYR A 184 -8.43 -11.30 -8.44
CA TYR A 184 -7.31 -10.73 -7.69
C TYR A 184 -6.73 -11.73 -6.66
N TYR A 185 -7.59 -12.43 -5.91
CA TYR A 185 -7.16 -13.41 -4.91
C TYR A 185 -7.07 -14.82 -5.50
N PRO A 186 -6.15 -15.67 -5.00
CA PRO A 186 -6.12 -17.06 -5.36
C PRO A 186 -7.42 -17.77 -4.93
N ARG A 187 -7.59 -19.03 -5.28
CA ARG A 187 -8.74 -19.81 -4.83
C ARG A 187 -8.89 -19.76 -3.31
N ALA A 188 -10.11 -19.68 -2.83
CA ALA A 188 -10.40 -19.74 -1.40
C ALA A 188 -10.07 -21.14 -0.86
N SER A 189 -9.22 -21.21 0.17
CA SER A 189 -8.82 -22.46 0.80
C SER A 189 -8.53 -22.24 2.28
N PHE A 190 -8.96 -23.15 3.14
CA PHE A 190 -8.59 -23.16 4.55
C PHE A 190 -7.10 -23.52 4.79
N ASP A 191 -6.42 -24.03 3.78
CA ASP A 191 -4.97 -24.27 3.74
C ASP A 191 -4.28 -23.25 2.81
N GLY A 192 -4.72 -22.01 2.89
CA GLY A 192 -4.27 -20.95 1.98
C GLY A 192 -2.88 -20.39 2.26
N THR A 193 -2.22 -20.79 3.36
CA THR A 193 -0.92 -20.24 3.77
C THR A 193 0.17 -20.38 2.72
N LYS A 194 0.12 -21.42 1.88
CA LYS A 194 1.05 -21.64 0.76
C LYS A 194 1.03 -20.49 -0.27
N ASN A 195 -0.09 -19.79 -0.41
CA ASN A 195 -0.28 -18.67 -1.30
C ASN A 195 0.07 -17.31 -0.64
N GLN A 196 0.45 -17.29 0.65
CA GLN A 196 0.61 -16.06 1.43
C GLN A 196 2.06 -15.69 1.73
N TYR A 197 3.01 -16.34 1.13
CA TYR A 197 4.42 -15.95 1.23
C TYR A 197 4.62 -14.55 0.64
N VAL A 198 5.54 -13.78 1.24
CA VAL A 198 5.86 -12.43 0.76
C VAL A 198 6.27 -12.51 -0.72
N GLN A 199 5.54 -11.80 -1.58
CA GLN A 199 5.66 -11.95 -3.03
C GLN A 199 5.28 -10.68 -3.80
N SER A 200 5.75 -10.58 -5.03
CA SER A 200 5.56 -9.40 -5.86
C SER A 200 4.09 -9.16 -6.27
N GLY A 201 3.30 -10.21 -6.51
CA GLY A 201 1.93 -10.10 -7.02
C GLY A 201 0.94 -9.45 -6.04
N TYR A 202 1.24 -9.51 -4.75
CA TYR A 202 0.38 -8.93 -3.70
C TYR A 202 1.06 -7.83 -2.89
N LEU A 203 2.24 -7.41 -3.32
CA LEU A 203 2.88 -6.22 -2.75
C LEU A 203 2.05 -4.98 -3.09
N GLN A 204 1.61 -4.26 -2.07
CA GLN A 204 0.75 -3.11 -2.25
C GLN A 204 1.54 -1.84 -2.55
N ASN A 205 1.02 -1.02 -3.47
CA ASN A 205 1.45 0.37 -3.63
C ASN A 205 0.71 1.22 -2.60
N ALA A 206 1.41 1.64 -1.55
CA ALA A 206 0.87 2.48 -0.47
C ALA A 206 1.20 3.96 -0.66
N ALA A 207 1.51 4.41 -1.89
CA ALA A 207 1.54 5.81 -2.24
C ALA A 207 0.13 6.41 -2.14
N TYR A 208 0.03 7.66 -1.70
CA TYR A 208 -1.26 8.33 -1.58
C TYR A 208 -1.14 9.83 -1.67
N ILE A 209 -2.28 10.46 -1.98
CA ILE A 209 -2.55 11.88 -1.76
C ILE A 209 -3.86 12.02 -0.98
N ARG A 210 -3.87 12.87 0.04
CA ARG A 210 -5.03 13.14 0.89
C ARG A 210 -5.28 14.64 1.00
N MET A 211 -6.54 15.03 0.80
CA MET A 211 -7.01 16.35 1.17
C MET A 211 -7.20 16.39 2.69
N LYS A 212 -6.20 16.93 3.39
CA LYS A 212 -6.16 16.96 4.86
C LYS A 212 -7.11 17.97 5.46
N ASN A 213 -7.23 19.13 4.80
CA ASN A 213 -8.14 20.19 5.25
C ASN A 213 -8.58 21.02 4.06
N ILE A 214 -9.84 21.44 4.07
CA ILE A 214 -10.39 22.46 3.18
C ILE A 214 -11.21 23.43 4.03
N GLN A 215 -11.09 24.71 3.78
CA GLN A 215 -11.82 25.74 4.47
C GLN A 215 -12.31 26.81 3.50
N LEU A 216 -13.56 27.24 3.67
CA LEU A 216 -14.15 28.39 3.00
C LEU A 216 -14.70 29.33 4.07
N GLY A 217 -14.22 30.54 4.10
CA GLY A 217 -14.62 31.57 5.04
C GLY A 217 -15.19 32.81 4.39
N TYR A 218 -15.96 33.57 5.15
CA TYR A 218 -16.42 34.88 4.78
C TYR A 218 -16.34 35.83 5.97
N THR A 219 -15.59 36.93 5.81
CA THR A 219 -15.50 38.01 6.76
C THR A 219 -16.54 39.07 6.42
N LEU A 220 -17.45 39.32 7.36
CA LEU A 220 -18.54 40.28 7.18
C LEU A 220 -18.01 41.71 7.05
N PRO A 221 -18.62 42.55 6.22
CA PRO A 221 -18.26 43.96 6.08
C PRO A 221 -18.30 44.71 7.41
N LYS A 222 -17.28 45.50 7.70
CA LYS A 222 -17.13 46.22 8.97
C LYS A 222 -18.35 47.09 9.29
N GLN A 223 -19.00 47.68 8.27
CA GLN A 223 -20.21 48.51 8.41
C GLN A 223 -21.39 47.74 9.04
N TRP A 224 -21.47 46.43 8.87
CA TRP A 224 -22.57 45.61 9.42
C TRP A 224 -22.27 45.23 10.87
N VAL A 225 -21.06 44.79 11.15
CA VAL A 225 -20.67 44.26 12.47
C VAL A 225 -20.45 45.35 13.50
N SER A 226 -20.00 46.56 13.09
CA SER A 226 -19.81 47.69 14.00
C SER A 226 -21.12 48.19 14.63
N LYS A 227 -22.26 48.04 13.94
CA LYS A 227 -23.60 48.36 14.50
C LYS A 227 -23.96 47.48 15.70
N ALA A 228 -23.39 46.29 15.77
CA ALA A 228 -23.54 45.32 16.87
C ALA A 228 -22.39 45.39 17.89
N GLY A 229 -21.56 46.45 17.83
CA GLY A 229 -20.42 46.65 18.75
C GLY A 229 -19.24 45.69 18.51
N MET A 230 -19.22 44.97 17.39
CA MET A 230 -18.16 44.01 17.07
C MET A 230 -17.12 44.62 16.12
N SER A 231 -15.86 44.28 16.31
CA SER A 231 -14.74 44.76 15.46
C SER A 231 -14.60 43.94 14.16
N SER A 232 -14.91 42.67 14.19
CA SER A 232 -14.88 41.73 13.05
C SER A 232 -15.71 40.51 13.36
N VAL A 233 -16.37 39.96 12.35
CA VAL A 233 -17.04 38.64 12.39
C VAL A 233 -16.68 37.88 11.14
N ARG A 234 -16.15 36.66 11.31
CA ARG A 234 -15.89 35.72 10.22
C ARG A 234 -16.67 34.43 10.44
N VAL A 235 -17.39 34.00 9.43
CA VAL A 235 -18.09 32.72 9.39
C VAL A 235 -17.32 31.82 8.44
N TYR A 236 -17.16 30.54 8.79
CA TYR A 236 -16.47 29.60 7.91
C TYR A 236 -17.07 28.19 8.03
N VAL A 237 -16.83 27.40 7.00
CA VAL A 237 -17.04 25.96 6.98
C VAL A 237 -15.71 25.29 6.69
N SER A 238 -15.43 24.19 7.36
CA SER A 238 -14.23 23.40 7.12
C SER A 238 -14.55 21.90 7.11
N GLY A 239 -13.71 21.15 6.40
CA GLY A 239 -13.75 19.72 6.36
C GLY A 239 -12.34 19.12 6.40
N ASP A 240 -12.20 17.99 7.10
CA ASP A 240 -10.93 17.31 7.26
C ASP A 240 -10.99 15.90 6.64
N ASN A 241 -9.89 15.50 5.99
CA ASN A 241 -9.70 14.16 5.39
C ASN A 241 -10.83 13.75 4.41
N LEU A 242 -11.38 14.68 3.64
CA LEU A 242 -12.54 14.45 2.77
C LEU A 242 -12.24 13.59 1.55
N LEU A 243 -11.00 13.53 1.10
CA LEU A 243 -10.60 12.79 -0.10
C LEU A 243 -9.26 12.12 0.13
N THR A 244 -9.18 10.83 -0.19
CA THR A 244 -7.92 10.07 -0.28
C THR A 244 -7.89 9.33 -1.60
N ILE A 245 -6.78 9.45 -2.32
CA ILE A 245 -6.47 8.70 -3.55
C ILE A 245 -5.28 7.83 -3.25
N SER A 246 -5.41 6.52 -3.41
CA SER A 246 -4.38 5.51 -3.19
C SER A 246 -4.76 4.22 -3.90
N ASP A 247 -3.75 3.43 -4.29
CA ASP A 247 -3.95 2.11 -4.91
C ASP A 247 -4.06 0.99 -3.87
N ILE A 248 -3.82 1.28 -2.58
CA ILE A 248 -3.96 0.26 -1.54
C ILE A 248 -5.42 -0.18 -1.41
N THR A 249 -5.63 -1.44 -1.03
CA THR A 249 -6.99 -1.97 -0.90
C THR A 249 -7.84 -1.11 0.05
N GLY A 250 -9.12 -0.91 -0.31
CA GLY A 250 -10.00 0.07 0.33
C GLY A 250 -10.35 -0.18 1.81
N ILE A 251 -9.87 -1.29 2.41
CA ILE A 251 -10.03 -1.57 3.84
C ILE A 251 -8.84 -1.09 4.69
N PHE A 252 -7.76 -0.65 4.05
CA PHE A 252 -6.58 -0.14 4.73
C PHE A 252 -6.39 1.35 4.47
N ASP A 253 -6.07 2.10 5.51
CA ASP A 253 -5.71 3.50 5.37
C ASP A 253 -4.20 3.62 5.10
N PRO A 254 -3.77 4.19 3.95
CA PRO A 254 -2.36 4.29 3.60
C PRO A 254 -1.53 5.13 4.59
N GLU A 255 -2.16 5.99 5.37
CA GLU A 255 -1.49 6.86 6.35
C GLU A 255 -1.15 6.11 7.66
N THR A 256 -1.96 5.12 8.03
CA THR A 256 -1.81 4.39 9.31
C THR A 256 -1.01 3.10 9.20
N LEU A 257 -0.55 2.74 8.00
CA LEU A 257 0.26 1.53 7.80
C LEU A 257 1.55 1.56 8.63
N GLY A 258 1.81 0.46 9.35
CA GLY A 258 2.98 0.32 10.22
C GLY A 258 2.79 0.86 11.64
N GLY A 259 1.58 1.23 12.02
CA GLY A 259 1.20 1.42 13.43
C GLY A 259 1.10 0.08 14.18
N ALA A 260 0.97 0.13 15.51
CA ALA A 260 0.87 -1.07 16.37
C ALA A 260 -0.35 -1.97 16.05
N TRP A 261 -1.25 -1.51 15.19
CA TRP A 261 -2.51 -2.16 14.80
C TRP A 261 -2.72 -2.20 13.27
N GLY A 262 -1.69 -1.91 12.46
CA GLY A 262 -1.72 -1.99 11.00
C GLY A 262 -0.90 -3.16 10.46
#